data_964adee2bed7e8fb05de6aefcbf368c2
#
_entry.id   964adee2bed7e8fb05de6aefcbf368c2
#
_cell.length_a   1.000
_cell.length_b   1.000
_cell.length_c   1.000
_cell.angle_alpha   90.00
_cell.angle_beta   90.00
_cell.angle_gamma   90.00
#
_symmetry.space_group_name_H-M   'P 1'
#
loop_
_entity.id
_entity.type
_entity.pdbx_description
1 polymer ?
#
loop_
_entity_poly.entity_id
_entity_poly.type
_entity_poly.pdbx_seq_one_letter_code
_entity_poly.pdbx_strand_id
1 'polypeptide(L)'
;MTGNRGPIDVHVHLFGNGKGTTDCWHRNRWIMRPFLEYGNRDIGLNCSFVDPNFERLYLKQLLYWLSESSLEAAVLLPQEWVYDDDGFRREDLSDVFVPNDAVLAAAKQSAKLLPAVAIHPARADAMDELERLAEAGAVLVKLLPCVQNVDCNRLRFKRFWTRLAELGLPFLAHTGGEFFVRSCRNDLKSPRCLQLPLECGVTVIAAHCGTRALPWDGDHFDEFLEMRKEFPNLYGDLAALSHITHLKSLERLRAEPERLLHGTDYPVTNAIFPSWLKGWIDRDTMNRLRAIRNPLEKKIELTKALGFPDSVFTDLWKLLPRRTPAAPTPPTVP
;
A
#
# COMPACT_ATOMS: atom_id res chain seq x y z
N MET A 1 -12.21 -14.15 22.30
CA MET A 1 -11.66 -15.32 21.58
C MET A 1 -10.72 -14.80 20.52
N THR A 2 -9.41 -14.82 20.76
CA THR A 2 -8.38 -14.46 19.76
C THR A 2 -8.13 -15.70 18.91
N GLY A 3 -9.03 -15.98 17.94
CA GLY A 3 -8.74 -16.98 16.92
C GLY A 3 -7.43 -16.63 16.21
N ASN A 4 -6.65 -17.64 15.88
CA ASN A 4 -5.40 -17.45 15.13
C ASN A 4 -5.77 -16.88 13.76
N ARG A 5 -5.53 -15.56 13.54
CA ARG A 5 -5.81 -14.87 12.29
C ARG A 5 -4.78 -15.28 11.24
N GLY A 6 -5.24 -15.51 10.02
CA GLY A 6 -4.38 -15.83 8.88
C GLY A 6 -3.60 -14.62 8.34
N PRO A 7 -2.78 -14.83 7.29
CA PRO A 7 -1.99 -13.79 6.66
C PRO A 7 -2.84 -12.64 6.11
N ILE A 8 -2.35 -11.41 6.29
CA ILE A 8 -2.98 -10.21 5.76
C ILE A 8 -1.95 -9.38 4.98
N ASP A 9 -2.35 -8.86 3.82
CA ASP A 9 -1.54 -7.99 2.99
C ASP A 9 -1.94 -6.53 3.22
N VAL A 10 -0.99 -5.69 3.63
CA VAL A 10 -1.24 -4.26 3.92
C VAL A 10 -1.23 -3.38 2.67
N HIS A 11 -0.74 -3.90 1.51
CA HIS A 11 -0.35 -3.06 0.39
C HIS A 11 -0.78 -3.63 -0.97
N VAL A 12 -2.07 -3.46 -1.30
CA VAL A 12 -2.65 -3.90 -2.58
C VAL A 12 -3.34 -2.72 -3.25
N HIS A 13 -2.90 -2.31 -4.43
CA HIS A 13 -3.47 -1.19 -5.14
C HIS A 13 -4.72 -1.56 -5.95
N LEU A 14 -5.79 -0.75 -5.83
CA LEU A 14 -6.77 -0.65 -6.90
C LEU A 14 -6.18 0.23 -8.01
N PHE A 15 -6.44 -0.12 -9.25
CA PHE A 15 -5.89 0.61 -10.39
C PHE A 15 -6.92 0.74 -11.51
N GLY A 16 -6.94 1.91 -12.15
CA GLY A 16 -7.86 2.20 -13.26
C GLY A 16 -7.20 3.11 -14.30
N ASN A 17 -7.77 3.13 -15.50
CA ASN A 17 -7.23 3.86 -16.65
C ASN A 17 -8.07 5.08 -17.05
N GLY A 18 -9.13 5.38 -16.30
CA GLY A 18 -10.04 6.49 -16.57
C GLY A 18 -11.01 6.25 -17.72
N LYS A 19 -11.17 5.01 -18.19
CA LYS A 19 -12.12 4.64 -19.25
C LYS A 19 -13.26 3.75 -18.76
N GLY A 20 -13.21 3.34 -17.49
CA GLY A 20 -14.24 2.56 -16.82
C GLY A 20 -15.30 3.43 -16.17
N THR A 21 -16.00 2.86 -15.20
CA THR A 21 -17.12 3.50 -14.48
C THR A 21 -16.79 3.84 -13.03
N THR A 22 -15.51 3.77 -12.66
CA THR A 22 -15.06 3.91 -11.26
C THR A 22 -14.53 5.29 -10.93
N ASP A 23 -14.56 6.23 -11.89
CA ASP A 23 -13.95 7.56 -11.78
C ASP A 23 -12.46 7.54 -11.44
N CYS A 24 -11.81 6.38 -11.58
CA CYS A 24 -10.36 6.31 -11.57
C CYS A 24 -9.79 7.14 -12.70
N TRP A 25 -8.64 7.75 -12.47
CA TRP A 25 -7.97 8.55 -13.49
C TRP A 25 -6.49 8.23 -13.51
N HIS A 26 -5.90 8.22 -14.72
CA HIS A 26 -4.48 8.00 -14.93
C HIS A 26 -3.98 8.89 -16.06
N ARG A 27 -2.90 9.63 -15.77
CA ARG A 27 -2.18 10.36 -16.83
C ARG A 27 -1.44 9.36 -17.70
N ASN A 28 -1.90 9.17 -18.93
CA ASN A 28 -1.29 8.22 -19.86
C ASN A 28 0.11 8.71 -20.29
N ARG A 29 1.12 8.43 -19.47
CA ARG A 29 2.52 8.70 -19.80
C ARG A 29 3.01 7.57 -20.71
N TRP A 30 3.16 7.86 -21.99
CA TRP A 30 3.57 6.88 -23.00
C TRP A 30 4.85 6.11 -22.62
N ILE A 31 5.80 6.76 -21.92
CA ILE A 31 7.05 6.15 -21.45
C ILE A 31 6.83 5.05 -20.41
N MET A 32 5.74 5.11 -19.62
CA MET A 32 5.41 4.11 -18.61
C MET A 32 4.63 2.92 -19.18
N ARG A 33 4.08 3.05 -20.38
CA ARG A 33 3.23 2.04 -20.99
C ARG A 33 3.89 0.65 -21.10
N PRO A 34 5.16 0.49 -21.53
CA PRO A 34 5.79 -0.84 -21.56
C PRO A 34 5.85 -1.52 -20.18
N PHE A 35 6.08 -0.75 -19.12
CA PHE A 35 6.12 -1.26 -17.74
C PHE A 35 4.73 -1.67 -17.26
N LEU A 36 3.70 -0.89 -17.57
CA LEU A 36 2.30 -1.22 -17.25
C LEU A 36 1.85 -2.51 -17.98
N GLU A 37 2.16 -2.63 -19.27
CA GLU A 37 1.83 -3.82 -20.05
C GLU A 37 2.60 -5.07 -19.58
N TYR A 38 3.85 -4.89 -19.13
CA TYR A 38 4.63 -5.96 -18.52
C TYR A 38 4.00 -6.39 -17.18
N GLY A 39 3.67 -5.43 -16.31
CA GLY A 39 2.99 -5.70 -15.04
C GLY A 39 1.65 -6.42 -15.22
N ASN A 40 0.84 -5.99 -16.19
CA ASN A 40 -0.42 -6.66 -16.54
C ASN A 40 -0.22 -8.14 -16.89
N ARG A 41 0.79 -8.46 -17.68
CA ARG A 41 1.11 -9.85 -18.04
C ARG A 41 1.58 -10.66 -16.84
N ASP A 42 2.42 -10.07 -15.97
CA ASP A 42 2.94 -10.76 -14.79
C ASP A 42 1.84 -11.12 -13.79
N ILE A 43 0.81 -10.26 -13.66
CA ILE A 43 -0.37 -10.56 -12.84
C ILE A 43 -1.42 -11.41 -13.59
N GLY A 44 -1.12 -11.91 -14.79
CA GLY A 44 -2.01 -12.76 -15.60
C GLY A 44 -3.18 -12.01 -16.25
N LEU A 45 -3.11 -10.68 -16.38
CA LEU A 45 -4.13 -9.86 -17.02
C LEU A 45 -3.88 -9.76 -18.53
N ASN A 46 -4.70 -10.47 -19.32
CA ASN A 46 -4.63 -10.47 -20.79
C ASN A 46 -5.44 -9.32 -21.40
N CYS A 47 -5.11 -8.08 -21.00
CA CYS A 47 -5.76 -6.90 -21.54
C CYS A 47 -4.75 -5.75 -21.52
N SER A 48 -4.82 -4.88 -22.53
CA SER A 48 -4.00 -3.67 -22.56
C SER A 48 -4.48 -2.66 -21.52
N PHE A 49 -3.56 -1.90 -20.95
CA PHE A 49 -3.90 -0.81 -20.04
C PHE A 49 -4.86 0.22 -20.65
N VAL A 50 -4.88 0.37 -21.97
CA VAL A 50 -5.79 1.32 -22.66
C VAL A 50 -7.15 0.73 -23.02
N ASP A 51 -7.44 -0.52 -22.69
CA ASP A 51 -8.72 -1.17 -22.93
C ASP A 51 -9.83 -0.53 -22.07
N PRO A 52 -11.01 -0.22 -22.61
CA PRO A 52 -12.15 0.29 -21.81
C PRO A 52 -12.61 -0.65 -20.69
N ASN A 53 -12.36 -1.96 -20.83
CA ASN A 53 -12.71 -2.94 -19.80
C ASN A 53 -11.62 -3.17 -18.76
N PHE A 54 -10.48 -2.44 -18.84
CA PHE A 54 -9.32 -2.65 -17.99
C PHE A 54 -9.69 -2.71 -16.49
N GLU A 55 -10.39 -1.71 -15.97
CA GLU A 55 -10.74 -1.62 -14.54
C GLU A 55 -11.53 -2.84 -14.06
N ARG A 56 -12.53 -3.25 -14.84
CA ARG A 56 -13.36 -4.42 -14.53
C ARG A 56 -12.54 -5.72 -14.58
N LEU A 57 -11.68 -5.87 -15.57
CA LEU A 57 -10.82 -7.06 -15.72
C LEU A 57 -9.74 -7.11 -14.65
N TYR A 58 -9.15 -5.96 -14.31
CA TYR A 58 -8.17 -5.84 -13.24
C TYR A 58 -8.75 -6.27 -11.89
N LEU A 59 -9.90 -5.72 -11.50
CA LEU A 59 -10.56 -6.09 -10.25
C LEU A 59 -10.95 -7.57 -10.24
N LYS A 60 -11.50 -8.09 -11.35
CA LYS A 60 -11.81 -9.52 -11.48
C LYS A 60 -10.57 -10.39 -11.29
N GLN A 61 -9.43 -10.00 -11.87
CA GLN A 61 -8.18 -10.73 -11.73
C GLN A 61 -7.64 -10.68 -10.29
N LEU A 62 -7.72 -9.51 -9.62
CA LEU A 62 -7.35 -9.38 -8.21
C LEU A 62 -8.21 -10.28 -7.33
N LEU A 63 -9.55 -10.27 -7.51
CA LEU A 63 -10.47 -11.11 -6.75
C LEU A 63 -10.19 -12.61 -6.96
N TYR A 64 -9.86 -13.00 -8.18
CA TYR A 64 -9.45 -14.37 -8.50
C TYR A 64 -8.17 -14.75 -7.74
N TRP A 65 -7.10 -13.92 -7.80
CA TRP A 65 -5.86 -14.20 -7.08
C TRP A 65 -6.05 -14.21 -5.56
N LEU A 66 -6.91 -13.36 -5.05
CA LEU A 66 -7.21 -13.31 -3.62
C LEU A 66 -7.97 -14.57 -3.16
N SER A 67 -8.88 -15.11 -3.98
CA SER A 67 -9.58 -16.37 -3.67
C SER A 67 -8.63 -17.57 -3.66
N GLU A 68 -7.65 -17.59 -4.55
CA GLU A 68 -6.67 -18.65 -4.73
C GLU A 68 -5.40 -18.48 -3.85
N SER A 69 -5.38 -17.49 -2.96
CA SER A 69 -4.26 -17.25 -2.05
C SER A 69 -4.56 -17.71 -0.63
N SER A 70 -3.51 -17.95 0.14
CA SER A 70 -3.58 -18.22 1.58
C SER A 70 -3.89 -16.97 2.42
N LEU A 71 -4.02 -15.79 1.81
CA LEU A 71 -4.42 -14.56 2.50
C LEU A 71 -5.81 -14.70 3.13
N GLU A 72 -5.93 -14.31 4.40
CA GLU A 72 -7.21 -14.10 5.04
C GLU A 72 -7.83 -12.77 4.58
N ALA A 73 -6.99 -11.73 4.39
CA ALA A 73 -7.43 -10.45 3.86
C ALA A 73 -6.31 -9.68 3.14
N ALA A 74 -6.73 -8.66 2.38
CA ALA A 74 -5.85 -7.68 1.76
C ALA A 74 -6.44 -6.28 1.90
N VAL A 75 -5.61 -5.30 2.23
CA VAL A 75 -6.01 -3.89 2.30
C VAL A 75 -5.91 -3.28 0.92
N LEU A 76 -7.06 -2.86 0.38
CA LEU A 76 -7.16 -2.27 -0.95
C LEU A 76 -6.96 -0.76 -0.86
N LEU A 77 -5.97 -0.24 -1.58
CA LEU A 77 -5.49 1.13 -1.47
C LEU A 77 -6.06 2.04 -2.55
N PRO A 78 -6.59 3.23 -2.18
CA PRO A 78 -6.88 4.33 -3.09
C PRO A 78 -5.62 5.16 -3.39
N GLN A 79 -5.79 6.18 -4.24
CA GLN A 79 -4.79 7.23 -4.42
C GLN A 79 -5.47 8.59 -4.60
N GLU A 80 -5.12 9.54 -3.73
CA GLU A 80 -5.65 10.90 -3.75
C GLU A 80 -4.92 11.77 -4.80
N TRP A 81 -5.57 12.85 -5.20
CA TRP A 81 -4.97 13.91 -6.01
C TRP A 81 -3.81 14.62 -5.30
N VAL A 82 -2.99 15.30 -6.09
CA VAL A 82 -2.06 16.32 -5.59
C VAL A 82 -2.86 17.57 -5.21
N TYR A 83 -2.51 18.19 -4.09
CA TYR A 83 -3.02 19.51 -3.68
C TYR A 83 -1.85 20.46 -3.46
N ASP A 84 -2.07 21.74 -3.70
CA ASP A 84 -1.11 22.77 -3.33
C ASP A 84 -1.21 23.13 -1.83
N ASP A 85 -0.38 24.08 -1.43
CA ASP A 85 -0.31 24.50 -0.02
C ASP A 85 -1.57 25.21 0.47
N ASP A 86 -2.37 25.75 -0.44
CA ASP A 86 -3.65 26.42 -0.14
C ASP A 86 -4.85 25.45 -0.16
N GLY A 87 -4.60 24.18 -0.49
CA GLY A 87 -5.64 23.14 -0.51
C GLY A 87 -6.41 23.05 -1.83
N PHE A 88 -5.91 23.66 -2.90
CA PHE A 88 -6.52 23.51 -4.23
C PHE A 88 -5.97 22.27 -4.94
N ARG A 89 -6.88 21.50 -5.55
CA ARG A 89 -6.55 20.32 -6.33
C ARG A 89 -5.71 20.68 -7.55
N ARG A 90 -4.60 19.95 -7.76
CA ARG A 90 -3.64 20.13 -8.84
C ARG A 90 -3.62 18.91 -9.78
N GLU A 91 -4.59 18.86 -10.68
CA GLU A 91 -4.66 17.80 -11.69
C GLU A 91 -3.44 17.80 -12.63
N ASP A 92 -2.88 18.98 -12.90
CA ASP A 92 -1.68 19.15 -13.73
C ASP A 92 -0.44 18.49 -13.13
N LEU A 93 -0.37 18.33 -11.82
CA LEU A 93 0.72 17.65 -11.09
C LEU A 93 0.42 16.19 -10.78
N SER A 94 -0.83 15.77 -10.84
CA SER A 94 -1.25 14.40 -10.54
C SER A 94 -0.97 13.46 -11.72
N ASP A 95 -0.61 12.22 -11.44
CA ASP A 95 -0.44 11.17 -12.45
C ASP A 95 -1.47 10.05 -12.32
N VAL A 96 -1.97 9.79 -11.10
CA VAL A 96 -2.97 8.76 -10.80
C VAL A 96 -3.95 9.30 -9.77
N PHE A 97 -5.21 8.93 -9.92
CA PHE A 97 -6.25 9.09 -8.92
C PHE A 97 -7.13 7.84 -8.86
N VAL A 98 -7.37 7.34 -7.67
CA VAL A 98 -8.27 6.23 -7.39
C VAL A 98 -9.20 6.67 -6.26
N PRO A 99 -10.51 6.90 -6.55
CA PRO A 99 -11.45 7.43 -5.58
C PRO A 99 -11.66 6.50 -4.38
N ASN A 100 -11.89 7.07 -3.21
CA ASN A 100 -12.27 6.32 -2.01
C ASN A 100 -13.52 5.46 -2.24
N ASP A 101 -14.53 6.03 -2.91
CA ASP A 101 -15.80 5.33 -3.16
C ASP A 101 -15.62 4.13 -4.11
N ALA A 102 -14.68 4.18 -5.06
CA ALA A 102 -14.32 3.03 -5.89
C ALA A 102 -13.72 1.89 -5.05
N VAL A 103 -12.83 2.23 -4.09
CA VAL A 103 -12.25 1.24 -3.17
C VAL A 103 -13.31 0.66 -2.25
N LEU A 104 -14.19 1.49 -1.68
CA LEU A 104 -15.30 1.03 -0.84
C LEU A 104 -16.25 0.10 -1.63
N ALA A 105 -16.56 0.43 -2.89
CA ALA A 105 -17.40 -0.41 -3.76
C ALA A 105 -16.71 -1.74 -4.11
N ALA A 106 -15.40 -1.70 -4.42
CA ALA A 106 -14.62 -2.91 -4.72
C ALA A 106 -14.52 -3.82 -3.48
N ALA A 107 -14.31 -3.26 -2.29
CA ALA A 107 -14.21 -4.01 -1.05
C ALA A 107 -15.51 -4.76 -0.69
N LYS A 108 -16.65 -4.25 -1.10
CA LYS A 108 -17.95 -4.96 -0.93
C LYS A 108 -18.06 -6.26 -1.75
N GLN A 109 -17.21 -6.45 -2.76
CA GLN A 109 -17.24 -7.64 -3.62
C GLN A 109 -16.57 -8.87 -3.00
N SER A 110 -15.78 -8.70 -1.93
CA SER A 110 -15.14 -9.82 -1.23
C SER A 110 -14.93 -9.49 0.25
N ALA A 111 -15.30 -10.42 1.12
CA ALA A 111 -15.02 -10.32 2.56
C ALA A 111 -13.51 -10.30 2.88
N LYS A 112 -12.67 -10.74 1.95
CA LYS A 112 -11.21 -10.67 2.06
C LYS A 112 -10.64 -9.29 1.72
N LEU A 113 -11.41 -8.36 1.13
CA LEU A 113 -10.94 -6.99 0.84
C LEU A 113 -11.32 -6.05 1.98
N LEU A 114 -10.33 -5.33 2.48
CA LEU A 114 -10.48 -4.29 3.49
C LEU A 114 -10.20 -2.92 2.86
N PRO A 115 -11.12 -1.95 2.94
CA PRO A 115 -10.92 -0.68 2.28
C PRO A 115 -9.97 0.24 3.07
N ALA A 116 -8.88 0.66 2.45
CA ALA A 116 -8.17 1.86 2.83
C ALA A 116 -8.84 3.10 2.23
N VAL A 117 -8.48 4.28 2.72
CA VAL A 117 -8.93 5.56 2.18
C VAL A 117 -7.75 6.52 2.02
N ALA A 118 -7.89 7.51 1.16
CA ALA A 118 -6.91 8.56 0.97
C ALA A 118 -7.58 9.91 1.12
N ILE A 119 -7.03 10.75 2.01
CA ILE A 119 -7.56 12.09 2.29
C ILE A 119 -6.38 13.03 2.43
N HIS A 120 -6.23 13.95 1.49
CA HIS A 120 -5.19 14.97 1.61
C HIS A 120 -5.54 15.94 2.74
N PRO A 121 -4.68 16.12 3.76
CA PRO A 121 -5.02 16.91 4.94
C PRO A 121 -5.19 18.42 4.68
N ALA A 122 -4.78 18.93 3.50
CA ALA A 122 -5.01 20.31 3.08
C ALA A 122 -6.37 20.55 2.43
N ARG A 123 -7.17 19.53 2.15
CA ARG A 123 -8.53 19.69 1.62
C ARG A 123 -9.38 20.48 2.62
N ALA A 124 -10.26 21.33 2.10
CA ALA A 124 -11.17 22.11 2.93
C ALA A 124 -12.14 21.22 3.74
N ASP A 125 -12.52 20.07 3.17
CA ASP A 125 -13.42 19.09 3.75
C ASP A 125 -12.70 17.90 4.42
N ALA A 126 -11.37 17.98 4.64
CA ALA A 126 -10.56 16.86 5.10
C ALA A 126 -11.09 16.19 6.38
N MET A 127 -11.61 16.99 7.33
CA MET A 127 -12.13 16.47 8.58
C MET A 127 -13.48 15.77 8.41
N ASP A 128 -14.39 16.37 7.64
CA ASP A 128 -15.72 15.79 7.37
C ASP A 128 -15.59 14.50 6.55
N GLU A 129 -14.68 14.50 5.57
CA GLU A 129 -14.39 13.32 4.77
C GLU A 129 -13.74 12.20 5.60
N LEU A 130 -12.88 12.53 6.57
CA LEU A 130 -12.29 11.54 7.48
C LEU A 130 -13.38 10.85 8.31
N GLU A 131 -14.33 11.60 8.87
CA GLU A 131 -15.45 11.02 9.63
C GLU A 131 -16.32 10.14 8.73
N ARG A 132 -16.74 10.66 7.59
CA ARG A 132 -17.57 9.91 6.62
C ARG A 132 -16.94 8.57 6.24
N LEU A 133 -15.63 8.57 5.95
CA LEU A 133 -14.93 7.38 5.51
C LEU A 133 -14.65 6.39 6.64
N ALA A 134 -14.40 6.88 7.87
CA ALA A 134 -14.29 6.04 9.04
C ALA A 134 -15.62 5.30 9.32
N GLU A 135 -16.76 6.02 9.26
CA GLU A 135 -18.10 5.44 9.39
C GLU A 135 -18.40 4.44 8.25
N ALA A 136 -17.92 4.71 7.04
CA ALA A 136 -18.07 3.80 5.89
C ALA A 136 -17.22 2.51 6.02
N GLY A 137 -16.39 2.40 7.08
CA GLY A 137 -15.63 1.20 7.41
C GLY A 137 -14.21 1.18 6.86
N ALA A 138 -13.61 2.35 6.63
CA ALA A 138 -12.18 2.46 6.36
C ALA A 138 -11.35 1.77 7.45
N VAL A 139 -10.27 1.10 7.06
CA VAL A 139 -9.39 0.40 8.00
C VAL A 139 -8.04 1.09 8.19
N LEU A 140 -7.61 1.92 7.25
CA LEU A 140 -6.42 2.76 7.35
C LEU A 140 -6.47 3.91 6.33
N VAL A 141 -5.61 4.91 6.52
CA VAL A 141 -5.40 6.00 5.54
C VAL A 141 -4.10 5.74 4.77
N LYS A 142 -4.14 5.88 3.43
CA LYS A 142 -2.97 5.82 2.55
C LYS A 142 -2.68 7.18 1.94
N LEU A 143 -1.42 7.64 2.05
CA LEU A 143 -0.93 8.80 1.29
C LEU A 143 0.49 8.54 0.76
N LEU A 144 0.84 9.30 -0.26
CA LEU A 144 2.18 9.34 -0.85
C LEU A 144 2.74 10.77 -0.66
N PRO A 145 3.38 11.07 0.48
CA PRO A 145 3.82 12.44 0.82
C PRO A 145 4.59 13.14 -0.29
N CYS A 146 5.59 12.48 -0.87
CA CYS A 146 6.43 13.05 -1.92
C CYS A 146 5.70 13.25 -3.26
N VAL A 147 4.65 12.45 -3.54
CA VAL A 147 3.85 12.52 -4.78
C VAL A 147 2.74 13.54 -4.64
N GLN A 148 2.04 13.53 -3.49
CA GLN A 148 0.81 14.30 -3.27
C GLN A 148 1.05 15.67 -2.63
N ASN A 149 2.31 16.08 -2.42
CA ASN A 149 2.70 17.32 -1.75
C ASN A 149 2.21 17.40 -0.29
N VAL A 150 2.24 16.27 0.43
CA VAL A 150 1.82 16.23 1.84
C VAL A 150 3.04 16.33 2.76
N ASP A 151 3.38 17.53 3.17
CA ASP A 151 4.33 17.72 4.27
C ASP A 151 3.62 17.41 5.60
N CYS A 152 3.74 16.16 6.05
CA CYS A 152 3.02 15.69 7.25
C CYS A 152 3.42 16.42 8.52
N ASN A 153 4.60 17.07 8.56
CA ASN A 153 5.09 17.80 9.72
C ASN A 153 4.53 19.21 9.87
N ARG A 154 3.69 19.68 8.93
CA ARG A 154 3.06 20.99 9.06
C ARG A 154 2.09 21.02 10.23
N LEU A 155 2.32 21.91 11.17
CA LEU A 155 1.50 22.06 12.40
C LEU A 155 0.02 22.28 12.12
N ARG A 156 -0.35 22.88 10.97
CA ARG A 156 -1.75 23.05 10.56
C ARG A 156 -2.48 21.70 10.39
N PHE A 157 -1.77 20.60 10.17
CA PHE A 157 -2.33 19.25 10.03
C PHE A 157 -2.42 18.49 11.37
N LYS A 158 -1.95 19.08 12.48
CA LYS A 158 -1.97 18.42 13.80
C LYS A 158 -3.37 17.92 14.18
N ARG A 159 -4.41 18.74 13.93
CA ARG A 159 -5.81 18.34 14.23
C ARG A 159 -6.22 17.09 13.43
N PHE A 160 -5.83 17.00 12.16
CA PHE A 160 -6.11 15.83 11.32
C PHE A 160 -5.42 14.58 11.87
N TRP A 161 -4.14 14.67 12.22
CA TRP A 161 -3.40 13.53 12.76
C TRP A 161 -3.91 13.11 14.14
N THR A 162 -4.23 14.07 15.02
CA THR A 162 -4.82 13.76 16.33
C THR A 162 -6.14 13.00 16.15
N ARG A 163 -7.00 13.47 15.23
CA ARG A 163 -8.28 12.80 14.97
C ARG A 163 -8.11 11.40 14.38
N LEU A 164 -7.13 11.23 13.50
CA LEU A 164 -6.79 9.92 12.94
C LEU A 164 -6.37 8.93 14.04
N ALA A 165 -5.57 9.38 15.01
CA ALA A 165 -5.17 8.58 16.17
C ALA A 165 -6.37 8.22 17.07
N GLU A 166 -7.28 9.16 17.34
CA GLU A 166 -8.51 8.93 18.12
C GLU A 166 -9.43 7.88 17.46
N LEU A 167 -9.52 7.89 16.13
CA LEU A 167 -10.27 6.89 15.35
C LEU A 167 -9.57 5.52 15.30
N GLY A 168 -8.33 5.43 15.78
CA GLY A 168 -7.54 4.20 15.73
C GLY A 168 -7.23 3.76 14.30
N LEU A 169 -7.22 4.68 13.33
CA LEU A 169 -6.90 4.40 11.94
C LEU A 169 -5.38 4.51 11.71
N PRO A 170 -4.68 3.44 11.32
CA PRO A 170 -3.27 3.53 10.94
C PRO A 170 -3.07 4.40 9.70
N PHE A 171 -1.89 4.96 9.57
CA PHE A 171 -1.45 5.73 8.41
C PHE A 171 -0.38 4.96 7.64
N LEU A 172 -0.70 4.47 6.46
CA LEU A 172 0.26 3.89 5.50
C LEU A 172 0.81 5.00 4.62
N ALA A 173 2.05 5.40 4.86
CA ALA A 173 2.73 6.46 4.13
C ALA A 173 3.76 5.87 3.15
N HIS A 174 3.71 6.26 1.88
CA HIS A 174 4.81 5.96 0.96
C HIS A 174 6.07 6.67 1.40
N THR A 175 7.19 5.97 1.48
CA THR A 175 8.51 6.51 1.81
C THR A 175 9.59 5.96 0.88
N GLY A 176 10.66 6.71 0.70
CA GLY A 176 11.75 6.33 -0.19
C GLY A 176 11.52 6.66 -1.65
N GLY A 177 12.12 5.87 -2.53
CA GLY A 177 12.07 6.09 -3.98
C GLY A 177 10.69 5.80 -4.58
N GLU A 178 10.34 6.56 -5.64
CA GLU A 178 9.13 6.36 -6.42
C GLU A 178 9.47 6.31 -7.91
N PHE A 179 8.95 5.32 -8.62
CA PHE A 179 9.25 5.08 -10.03
C PHE A 179 8.04 5.29 -10.96
N PHE A 180 6.84 4.89 -10.53
CA PHE A 180 5.66 4.85 -11.41
C PHE A 180 4.97 6.20 -11.58
N VAL A 181 5.00 7.04 -10.54
CA VAL A 181 4.35 8.34 -10.51
C VAL A 181 5.36 9.46 -10.22
N ARG A 182 5.07 10.68 -10.67
CA ARG A 182 5.97 11.82 -10.43
C ARG A 182 5.98 12.22 -8.97
N SER A 183 7.17 12.38 -8.41
CA SER A 183 7.35 13.04 -7.12
C SER A 183 7.29 14.56 -7.31
N CYS A 184 6.39 15.23 -6.58
CA CYS A 184 6.30 16.68 -6.49
C CYS A 184 7.36 17.26 -5.55
N ARG A 185 7.68 16.52 -4.47
CA ARG A 185 8.55 16.94 -3.37
C ARG A 185 9.52 15.81 -2.99
N ASN A 186 10.73 15.85 -3.52
CA ASN A 186 11.75 14.83 -3.22
C ASN A 186 12.23 14.87 -1.76
N ASP A 187 12.14 16.01 -1.09
CA ASP A 187 12.44 16.18 0.32
C ASP A 187 11.48 15.41 1.25
N LEU A 188 10.29 15.05 0.77
CA LEU A 188 9.30 14.27 1.50
C LEU A 188 9.41 12.75 1.28
N LYS A 189 10.48 12.27 0.64
CA LYS A 189 10.79 10.84 0.51
C LYS A 189 11.32 10.23 1.81
N SER A 190 11.94 11.05 2.67
CA SER A 190 12.45 10.63 3.97
C SER A 190 11.30 10.30 4.92
N PRO A 191 11.40 9.17 5.68
CA PRO A 191 10.46 8.87 6.76
C PRO A 191 10.37 9.95 7.85
N ARG A 192 11.36 10.86 7.94
CA ARG A 192 11.32 11.99 8.88
C ARG A 192 10.16 12.95 8.63
N CYS A 193 9.56 12.94 7.43
CA CYS A 193 8.32 13.69 7.18
C CYS A 193 7.12 13.16 7.98
N LEU A 194 7.25 12.01 8.65
CA LEU A 194 6.19 11.34 9.42
C LEU A 194 6.25 11.63 10.93
N GLN A 195 7.13 12.53 11.39
CA GLN A 195 7.36 12.77 12.80
C GLN A 195 6.10 13.28 13.51
N LEU A 196 5.44 14.33 12.99
CA LEU A 196 4.24 14.89 13.62
C LEU A 196 3.07 13.89 13.73
N PRO A 197 2.71 13.09 12.72
CA PRO A 197 1.75 11.99 12.88
C PRO A 197 2.12 11.03 14.02
N LEU A 198 3.39 10.63 14.12
CA LEU A 198 3.88 9.74 15.18
C LEU A 198 3.76 10.38 16.56
N GLU A 199 4.13 11.65 16.70
CA GLU A 199 3.99 12.46 17.95
C GLU A 199 2.52 12.65 18.33
N CYS A 200 1.60 12.71 17.36
CA CYS A 200 0.15 12.74 17.60
C CYS A 200 -0.43 11.39 18.02
N GLY A 201 0.38 10.33 18.10
CA GLY A 201 -0.05 8.98 18.51
C GLY A 201 -0.61 8.12 17.38
N VAL A 202 -0.52 8.55 16.12
CA VAL A 202 -0.93 7.74 14.98
C VAL A 202 -0.01 6.51 14.85
N THR A 203 -0.56 5.33 14.67
CA THR A 203 0.23 4.17 14.20
C THR A 203 0.58 4.40 12.73
N VAL A 204 1.87 4.58 12.44
CA VAL A 204 2.36 4.86 11.09
C VAL A 204 3.05 3.61 10.51
N ILE A 205 2.75 3.31 9.26
CA ILE A 205 3.41 2.26 8.47
C ILE A 205 4.17 2.96 7.35
N ALA A 206 5.50 2.97 7.45
CA ALA A 206 6.37 3.49 6.40
C ALA A 206 6.48 2.43 5.29
N ALA A 207 5.71 2.62 4.22
CA ALA A 207 5.78 1.73 3.07
C ALA A 207 7.20 1.72 2.49
N HIS A 208 7.69 0.52 2.12
CA HIS A 208 9.04 0.29 1.57
C HIS A 208 10.19 0.66 2.52
N CYS A 209 9.91 0.99 3.79
CA CYS A 209 10.92 1.30 4.81
C CYS A 209 11.94 2.39 4.40
N GLY A 210 11.53 3.39 3.60
CA GLY A 210 12.41 4.46 3.14
C GLY A 210 13.46 4.06 2.10
N THR A 211 13.36 2.86 1.49
CA THR A 211 14.34 2.36 0.54
C THR A 211 14.26 3.08 -0.82
N ARG A 212 15.37 3.07 -1.56
CA ARG A 212 15.41 3.62 -2.92
C ARG A 212 14.66 2.72 -3.91
N ALA A 213 13.97 3.29 -4.90
CA ALA A 213 13.42 2.52 -6.02
C ALA A 213 14.49 2.24 -7.09
N LEU A 214 15.26 3.25 -7.46
CA LEU A 214 16.29 3.20 -8.50
C LEU A 214 17.69 3.41 -7.90
N PRO A 215 18.77 2.93 -8.56
CA PRO A 215 20.13 3.05 -8.03
C PRO A 215 20.60 4.48 -7.74
N TRP A 216 20.03 5.46 -8.42
CA TRP A 216 20.34 6.89 -8.27
C TRP A 216 19.38 7.66 -7.37
N ASP A 217 18.34 7.01 -6.82
CA ASP A 217 17.49 7.62 -5.81
C ASP A 217 18.21 7.75 -4.46
N GLY A 218 17.80 8.74 -3.67
CA GLY A 218 18.17 8.82 -2.26
C GLY A 218 17.71 7.58 -1.50
N ASP A 219 18.55 7.09 -0.59
CA ASP A 219 18.23 5.96 0.28
C ASP A 219 18.03 6.47 1.70
N HIS A 220 16.80 6.38 2.19
CA HIS A 220 16.39 6.84 3.51
C HIS A 220 16.18 5.69 4.50
N PHE A 221 16.69 4.50 4.16
CA PHE A 221 16.50 3.31 4.98
C PHE A 221 17.11 3.42 6.39
N ASP A 222 18.29 4.03 6.50
CA ASP A 222 18.93 4.25 7.83
C ASP A 222 18.08 5.20 8.69
N GLU A 223 17.50 6.25 8.10
CA GLU A 223 16.58 7.15 8.80
C GLU A 223 15.33 6.42 9.30
N PHE A 224 14.78 5.49 8.50
CA PHE A 224 13.67 4.64 8.95
C PHE A 224 14.07 3.80 10.18
N LEU A 225 15.26 3.19 10.18
CA LEU A 225 15.71 2.37 11.31
C LEU A 225 15.94 3.20 12.58
N GLU A 226 16.48 4.43 12.46
CA GLU A 226 16.61 5.36 13.57
C GLU A 226 15.27 5.75 14.16
N MET A 227 14.33 6.20 13.30
CA MET A 227 12.98 6.56 13.73
C MET A 227 12.22 5.38 14.34
N ARG A 228 12.41 4.15 13.83
CA ARG A 228 11.79 2.94 14.41
C ARG A 228 12.26 2.68 15.84
N LYS A 229 13.49 3.08 16.21
CA LYS A 229 13.98 3.01 17.59
C LYS A 229 13.36 4.09 18.47
N GLU A 230 13.14 5.28 17.91
CA GLU A 230 12.60 6.44 18.62
C GLU A 230 11.08 6.33 18.83
N PHE A 231 10.34 5.85 17.81
CA PHE A 231 8.88 5.78 17.81
C PHE A 231 8.37 4.34 17.85
N PRO A 232 7.79 3.88 18.98
CA PRO A 232 7.27 2.51 19.10
C PRO A 232 6.02 2.25 18.22
N ASN A 233 5.34 3.31 17.77
CA ASN A 233 4.20 3.28 16.86
C ASN A 233 4.57 3.38 15.37
N LEU A 234 5.87 3.30 15.02
CA LEU A 234 6.35 3.21 13.65
C LEU A 234 6.58 1.75 13.25
N TYR A 235 5.94 1.36 12.17
CA TYR A 235 6.07 0.07 11.48
C TYR A 235 6.64 0.29 10.08
N GLY A 236 7.10 -0.79 9.43
CA GLY A 236 7.43 -0.80 8.02
C GLY A 236 6.68 -1.91 7.28
N ASP A 237 6.62 -1.86 5.97
CA ASP A 237 6.15 -2.99 5.18
C ASP A 237 7.25 -3.57 4.27
N LEU A 238 7.02 -4.80 3.80
CA LEU A 238 7.92 -5.53 2.89
C LEU A 238 7.49 -5.40 1.41
N ALA A 239 6.60 -4.44 1.11
CA ALA A 239 6.12 -4.20 -0.23
C ALA A 239 7.29 -3.82 -1.17
N ALA A 240 7.32 -4.36 -2.39
CA ALA A 240 8.34 -4.17 -3.44
C ALA A 240 9.80 -4.51 -3.05
N LEU A 241 10.12 -4.92 -1.82
CA LEU A 241 11.52 -5.09 -1.34
C LEU A 241 12.25 -6.32 -1.89
N SER A 242 11.69 -7.06 -2.84
CA SER A 242 12.33 -8.23 -3.46
C SER A 242 13.28 -7.90 -4.62
N HIS A 243 13.32 -6.65 -5.08
CA HIS A 243 14.16 -6.22 -6.21
C HIS A 243 15.63 -6.02 -5.81
N ILE A 244 16.51 -6.04 -6.81
CA ILE A 244 17.97 -5.98 -6.60
C ILE A 244 18.44 -4.71 -5.87
N THR A 245 17.76 -3.60 -6.05
CA THR A 245 18.04 -2.32 -5.40
C THR A 245 17.83 -2.35 -3.89
N HIS A 246 17.04 -3.29 -3.37
CA HIS A 246 16.66 -3.40 -1.97
C HIS A 246 17.41 -4.48 -1.19
N LEU A 247 18.29 -5.27 -1.82
CA LEU A 247 18.92 -6.43 -1.18
C LEU A 247 19.66 -6.09 0.13
N LYS A 248 20.38 -4.96 0.16
CA LYS A 248 21.10 -4.53 1.36
C LYS A 248 20.13 -4.21 2.52
N SER A 249 19.05 -3.53 2.22
CA SER A 249 18.02 -3.19 3.23
C SER A 249 17.25 -4.43 3.68
N LEU A 250 16.90 -5.31 2.73
CA LEU A 250 16.22 -6.57 3.03
C LEU A 250 17.05 -7.50 3.92
N GLU A 251 18.37 -7.53 3.75
CA GLU A 251 19.31 -8.29 4.61
C GLU A 251 19.21 -7.82 6.07
N ARG A 252 19.20 -6.50 6.29
CA ARG A 252 19.06 -5.92 7.63
C ARG A 252 17.67 -6.14 8.24
N LEU A 253 16.60 -6.02 7.43
CA LEU A 253 15.23 -6.28 7.88
C LEU A 253 15.00 -7.74 8.27
N ARG A 254 15.69 -8.68 7.61
CA ARG A 254 15.66 -10.11 8.00
C ARG A 254 16.32 -10.36 9.36
N ALA A 255 17.34 -9.58 9.69
CA ALA A 255 18.03 -9.68 10.99
C ALA A 255 17.23 -9.03 12.12
N GLU A 256 16.40 -8.02 11.80
CA GLU A 256 15.60 -7.24 12.76
C GLU A 256 14.14 -7.14 12.25
N PRO A 257 13.35 -8.24 12.29
CA PRO A 257 12.04 -8.32 11.65
C PRO A 257 10.90 -7.69 12.48
N GLU A 258 11.18 -7.09 13.63
CA GLU A 258 10.19 -6.51 14.51
C GLU A 258 9.48 -5.33 13.85
N ARG A 259 8.16 -5.26 14.05
CA ARG A 259 7.30 -4.19 13.50
C ARG A 259 7.38 -4.06 11.98
N LEU A 260 7.56 -5.19 11.30
CA LEU A 260 7.42 -5.30 9.85
C LEU A 260 6.10 -5.99 9.52
N LEU A 261 5.50 -5.58 8.40
CA LEU A 261 4.23 -6.07 7.91
C LEU A 261 4.38 -6.64 6.50
N HIS A 262 3.63 -7.69 6.22
CA HIS A 262 3.55 -8.25 4.88
C HIS A 262 2.82 -7.30 3.92
N GLY A 263 3.42 -7.02 2.78
CA GLY A 263 2.84 -6.26 1.69
C GLY A 263 3.36 -6.78 0.36
N THR A 264 2.47 -6.91 -0.64
CA THR A 264 2.86 -7.31 -1.99
C THR A 264 3.26 -6.15 -2.86
N ASP A 265 2.61 -4.99 -2.67
CA ASP A 265 2.61 -3.86 -3.60
C ASP A 265 1.95 -4.23 -4.96
N TYR A 266 0.97 -5.15 -4.92
CA TYR A 266 0.26 -5.55 -6.14
C TYR A 266 -0.31 -4.32 -6.87
N PRO A 267 -0.07 -4.13 -8.17
CA PRO A 267 0.40 -5.09 -9.17
C PRO A 267 1.92 -5.10 -9.45
N VAL A 268 2.75 -4.56 -8.57
CA VAL A 268 4.20 -4.58 -8.73
C VAL A 268 4.72 -6.02 -8.70
N THR A 269 5.61 -6.33 -9.63
CA THR A 269 6.13 -7.68 -9.80
C THR A 269 7.08 -8.09 -8.66
N ASN A 270 7.08 -9.39 -8.29
CA ASN A 270 7.97 -9.92 -7.27
C ASN A 270 9.21 -10.56 -7.89
N ALA A 271 10.39 -10.01 -7.60
CA ALA A 271 11.66 -10.53 -8.09
C ALA A 271 12.20 -11.63 -7.15
N ILE A 272 12.34 -12.86 -7.64
CA ILE A 272 12.85 -14.01 -6.86
C ILE A 272 14.37 -14.16 -7.06
N PHE A 273 14.84 -13.93 -8.29
CA PHE A 273 16.23 -14.11 -8.67
C PHE A 273 17.26 -13.40 -7.76
N PRO A 274 17.04 -12.15 -7.30
CA PRO A 274 17.99 -11.48 -6.41
C PRO A 274 18.23 -12.24 -5.10
N SER A 275 17.19 -12.85 -4.51
CA SER A 275 17.30 -13.64 -3.28
C SER A 275 18.11 -14.93 -3.47
N TRP A 276 17.98 -15.57 -4.61
CA TRP A 276 18.80 -16.72 -4.99
C TRP A 276 20.27 -16.29 -5.22
N LEU A 277 20.49 -15.19 -5.93
CA LEU A 277 21.85 -14.66 -6.16
C LEU A 277 22.59 -14.34 -4.85
N LYS A 278 21.88 -13.91 -3.83
CA LYS A 278 22.41 -13.70 -2.47
C LYS A 278 22.61 -14.99 -1.66
N GLY A 279 22.19 -16.14 -2.18
CA GLY A 279 22.26 -17.41 -1.46
C GLY A 279 21.27 -17.52 -0.30
N TRP A 280 20.24 -16.66 -0.24
CA TRP A 280 19.22 -16.72 0.82
C TRP A 280 18.18 -17.81 0.60
N ILE A 281 18.03 -18.25 -0.66
CA ILE A 281 17.22 -19.39 -1.06
C ILE A 281 18.04 -20.26 -2.01
N ASP A 282 17.80 -21.57 -1.98
CA ASP A 282 18.45 -22.52 -2.90
C ASP A 282 17.76 -22.53 -4.29
N ARG A 283 18.33 -23.32 -5.21
CA ARG A 283 17.82 -23.43 -6.59
C ARG A 283 16.44 -24.08 -6.66
N ASP A 284 16.18 -25.04 -5.81
CA ASP A 284 14.91 -25.78 -5.80
C ASP A 284 13.78 -24.88 -5.27
N THR A 285 14.04 -24.12 -4.20
CA THR A 285 13.13 -23.09 -3.71
C THR A 285 12.88 -22.01 -4.77
N MET A 286 13.92 -21.53 -5.45
CA MET A 286 13.76 -20.57 -6.55
C MET A 286 12.83 -21.11 -7.64
N ASN A 287 13.04 -22.37 -8.08
CA ASN A 287 12.22 -22.99 -9.12
C ASN A 287 10.77 -23.18 -8.64
N ARG A 288 10.56 -23.63 -7.41
CA ARG A 288 9.23 -23.76 -6.79
C ARG A 288 8.50 -22.40 -6.76
N LEU A 289 9.14 -21.35 -6.30
CA LEU A 289 8.57 -20.00 -6.24
C LEU A 289 8.23 -19.45 -7.63
N ARG A 290 9.08 -19.70 -8.63
CA ARG A 290 8.82 -19.29 -10.02
C ARG A 290 7.61 -19.99 -10.64
N ALA A 291 7.31 -21.21 -10.22
CA ALA A 291 6.14 -21.97 -10.69
C ALA A 291 4.80 -21.42 -10.12
N ILE A 292 4.83 -20.67 -9.03
CA ILE A 292 3.63 -20.04 -8.46
C ILE A 292 3.15 -18.92 -9.40
N ARG A 293 1.95 -19.08 -9.98
CA ARG A 293 1.35 -18.08 -10.87
C ARG A 293 0.71 -16.93 -10.12
N ASN A 294 0.06 -17.22 -8.99
CA ASN A 294 -0.59 -16.21 -8.14
C ASN A 294 0.44 -15.25 -7.54
N PRO A 295 0.48 -13.96 -7.89
CA PRO A 295 1.48 -13.01 -7.41
C PRO A 295 1.38 -12.75 -5.90
N LEU A 296 0.17 -12.82 -5.32
CA LEU A 296 -0.05 -12.65 -3.88
C LEU A 296 0.56 -13.84 -3.12
N GLU A 297 0.25 -15.07 -3.53
CA GLU A 297 0.80 -16.27 -2.93
C GLU A 297 2.33 -16.37 -3.13
N LYS A 298 2.82 -16.00 -4.30
CA LYS A 298 4.26 -15.97 -4.61
C LYS A 298 5.02 -15.08 -3.61
N LYS A 299 4.48 -13.90 -3.26
CA LYS A 299 5.11 -13.00 -2.28
C LYS A 299 5.08 -13.58 -0.87
N ILE A 300 3.98 -14.21 -0.45
CA ILE A 300 3.88 -14.90 0.85
C ILE A 300 4.97 -15.96 0.94
N GLU A 301 5.04 -16.85 -0.04
CA GLU A 301 5.99 -17.96 -0.05
C GLU A 301 7.44 -17.47 -0.15
N LEU A 302 7.70 -16.40 -0.90
CA LEU A 302 9.02 -15.76 -0.92
C LEU A 302 9.38 -15.19 0.47
N THR A 303 8.46 -14.48 1.11
CA THR A 303 8.69 -13.89 2.44
C THR A 303 8.97 -14.96 3.49
N LYS A 304 8.22 -16.09 3.44
CA LYS A 304 8.49 -17.27 4.30
C LYS A 304 9.87 -17.88 4.01
N ALA A 305 10.19 -18.09 2.73
CA ALA A 305 11.49 -18.66 2.32
C ALA A 305 12.68 -17.78 2.72
N LEU A 306 12.47 -16.47 2.86
CA LEU A 306 13.47 -15.53 3.38
C LEU A 306 13.62 -15.58 4.91
N GLY A 307 12.82 -16.38 5.62
CA GLY A 307 12.93 -16.61 7.06
C GLY A 307 12.27 -15.53 7.92
N PHE A 308 11.34 -14.76 7.38
CA PHE A 308 10.55 -13.84 8.20
C PHE A 308 9.58 -14.58 9.12
N PRO A 309 9.37 -14.11 10.37
CA PRO A 309 8.48 -14.75 11.33
C PRO A 309 6.99 -14.55 10.97
N ASP A 310 6.14 -15.41 11.52
CA ASP A 310 4.69 -15.37 11.29
C ASP A 310 4.03 -14.05 11.71
N SER A 311 4.62 -13.33 12.67
CA SER A 311 4.16 -12.00 13.09
C SER A 311 4.09 -11.00 11.93
N VAL A 312 5.02 -11.08 10.96
CA VAL A 312 5.03 -10.23 9.77
C VAL A 312 3.72 -10.37 8.97
N PHE A 313 3.13 -11.56 8.96
CA PHE A 313 1.90 -11.84 8.21
C PHE A 313 0.62 -11.51 9.00
N THR A 314 0.71 -11.38 10.34
CA THR A 314 -0.49 -11.32 11.18
C THR A 314 -0.58 -10.07 12.06
N ASP A 315 0.52 -9.35 12.30
CA ASP A 315 0.54 -8.21 13.23
C ASP A 315 -0.32 -7.04 12.78
N LEU A 316 -0.59 -6.90 11.47
CA LEU A 316 -1.50 -5.87 10.98
C LEU A 316 -2.89 -5.98 11.63
N TRP A 317 -3.39 -7.19 11.92
CA TRP A 317 -4.67 -7.37 12.59
C TRP A 317 -4.76 -6.70 13.96
N LYS A 318 -3.63 -6.50 14.64
CA LYS A 318 -3.55 -5.83 15.95
C LYS A 318 -3.64 -4.31 15.82
N LEU A 319 -3.33 -3.78 14.63
CA LEU A 319 -3.25 -2.35 14.34
C LEU A 319 -4.54 -1.80 13.74
N LEU A 320 -5.33 -2.64 13.08
CA LEU A 320 -6.57 -2.21 12.44
C LEU A 320 -7.67 -1.92 13.48
N PRO A 321 -8.56 -0.94 13.21
CA PRO A 321 -9.67 -0.65 14.08
C PRO A 321 -10.55 -1.89 14.28
N ARG A 322 -11.02 -2.10 15.51
CA ARG A 322 -11.95 -3.20 15.80
C ARG A 322 -13.27 -2.88 15.11
N ARG A 323 -13.57 -3.61 14.05
CA ARG A 323 -14.89 -3.50 13.41
C ARG A 323 -15.96 -3.99 14.37
N THR A 324 -16.90 -3.13 14.73
CA THR A 324 -18.20 -3.59 15.19
C THR A 324 -18.85 -4.26 13.97
N PRO A 325 -19.32 -5.52 14.04
CA PRO A 325 -20.02 -6.14 12.91
C PRO A 325 -21.14 -5.20 12.48
N ALA A 326 -21.13 -4.78 11.22
CA ALA A 326 -22.27 -4.06 10.65
C ALA A 326 -23.52 -4.94 10.88
N ALA A 327 -24.58 -4.35 11.42
CA ALA A 327 -25.85 -5.05 11.56
C ALA A 327 -26.22 -5.63 10.19
N PRO A 328 -26.64 -6.90 10.10
CA PRO A 328 -27.04 -7.51 8.83
C PRO A 328 -28.10 -6.62 8.19
N THR A 329 -27.82 -6.15 6.98
CA THR A 329 -28.81 -5.43 6.17
C THR A 329 -30.01 -6.36 6.02
N PRO A 330 -31.25 -5.94 6.39
CA PRO A 330 -32.41 -6.79 6.23
C PRO A 330 -32.55 -7.14 4.73
N PRO A 331 -32.96 -8.37 4.39
CA PRO A 331 -33.14 -8.77 3.01
C PRO A 331 -34.14 -7.81 2.35
N THR A 332 -33.74 -7.18 1.27
CA THR A 332 -34.67 -6.50 0.38
C THR A 332 -35.62 -7.56 -0.15
N VAL A 333 -36.88 -7.55 0.35
CA VAL A 333 -37.96 -8.37 -0.19
C VAL A 333 -38.25 -7.89 -1.61
N PRO A 334 -38.39 -8.79 -2.60
CA PRO A 334 -38.57 -8.45 -4.00
C PRO A 334 -39.92 -7.76 -4.28
#